data_16f267a50e88b4d9ff9742468f81d977
#
_entry.id   16f267a50e88b4d9ff9742468f81d977
#
_cell.length_a   1.000
_cell.length_b   1.000
_cell.length_c   1.000
_cell.angle_alpha   90.00
_cell.angle_beta   90.00
_cell.angle_gamma   90.00
#
_symmetry.space_group_name_H-M   'P 1'
#
loop_
_entity.id
_entity.type
_entity.pdbx_description
1 polymer ?
#
loop_
_entity_poly.entity_id
_entity_poly.type
_entity_poly.pdbx_seq_one_letter_code
_entity_poly.pdbx_strand_id
1 'polypeptide(L)'
;MARRADPLSYARVVTYVYAGIPGGVLTADDRAVREIEDALQMAERSGDDVAVVAARMTLGLALVHRQTAAERYRGQQLLAEVSDVFRRRGNNLAELPIVNVYLARERARREDRDEAIPLMRAAVDDLVREGQLLAYGVPATCVLVETLLDRGADGDVPEAEAAIERLAAAPADEGLVMRDIWLLRLRALLARAHGDDAAYAHFRDRYRDMARSLGFEGHIAWSEAMT
;
A
#
# COMPACT_ATOMS: atom_id res chain seq x y z
N MET A 1 -8.30 -16.07 -22.55
CA MET A 1 -7.51 -17.04 -23.34
C MET A 1 -6.37 -17.67 -22.54
N ALA A 2 -5.58 -16.92 -21.76
CA ALA A 2 -4.47 -17.47 -20.94
C ALA A 2 -4.91 -18.52 -19.91
N ARG A 3 -6.09 -18.40 -19.33
CA ARG A 3 -6.66 -19.30 -18.30
C ARG A 3 -6.72 -20.79 -18.70
N ARG A 4 -6.74 -21.10 -20.01
CA ARG A 4 -6.81 -22.49 -20.54
C ARG A 4 -5.45 -23.07 -20.91
N ALA A 5 -4.43 -22.22 -21.12
CA ALA A 5 -3.16 -22.67 -21.68
C ALA A 5 -2.11 -23.01 -20.61
N ASP A 6 -2.04 -22.22 -19.54
CA ASP A 6 -1.06 -22.44 -18.45
C ASP A 6 -1.55 -21.77 -17.15
N PRO A 7 -2.05 -22.56 -16.18
CA PRO A 7 -2.55 -22.05 -14.91
C PRO A 7 -1.52 -21.24 -14.11
N LEU A 8 -0.26 -21.62 -14.15
CA LEU A 8 0.81 -20.93 -13.42
C LEU A 8 1.10 -19.56 -14.03
N SER A 9 1.20 -19.46 -15.35
CA SER A 9 1.36 -18.18 -16.05
C SER A 9 0.18 -17.25 -15.78
N TYR A 10 -1.04 -17.77 -15.76
CA TYR A 10 -2.22 -16.97 -15.39
C TYR A 10 -2.11 -16.42 -13.96
N ALA A 11 -1.79 -17.28 -13.00
CA ALA A 11 -1.66 -16.87 -11.60
C ALA A 11 -0.60 -15.78 -11.43
N ARG A 12 0.55 -15.91 -12.08
CA ARG A 12 1.62 -14.91 -12.04
C ARG A 12 1.20 -13.57 -12.67
N VAL A 13 0.55 -13.60 -13.83
CA VAL A 13 0.06 -12.36 -14.49
C VAL A 13 -0.96 -11.63 -13.62
N VAL A 14 -1.94 -12.34 -13.07
CA VAL A 14 -2.96 -11.74 -12.19
C VAL A 14 -2.31 -11.14 -10.95
N THR A 15 -1.40 -11.86 -10.28
CA THR A 15 -0.65 -11.37 -9.13
C THR A 15 0.10 -10.08 -9.46
N TYR A 16 0.77 -10.03 -10.62
CA TYR A 16 1.51 -8.84 -11.04
C TYR A 16 0.59 -7.64 -11.34
N VAL A 17 -0.53 -7.87 -12.03
CA VAL A 17 -1.51 -6.80 -12.34
C VAL A 17 -2.06 -6.17 -11.07
N TYR A 18 -2.49 -7.00 -10.11
CA TYR A 18 -3.11 -6.51 -8.89
C TYR A 18 -2.12 -6.06 -7.80
N ALA A 19 -0.80 -6.22 -8.03
CA ALA A 19 0.23 -5.59 -7.19
C ALA A 19 0.15 -4.04 -7.21
N GLY A 20 -0.58 -3.45 -8.15
CA GLY A 20 -0.86 -2.01 -8.20
C GLY A 20 -1.90 -1.49 -7.20
N ILE A 21 -2.62 -2.38 -6.48
CA ILE A 21 -3.64 -1.96 -5.49
C ILE A 21 -3.03 -1.13 -4.35
N PRO A 22 -1.96 -1.54 -3.67
CA PRO A 22 -1.35 -0.74 -2.61
C PRO A 22 -0.88 0.64 -3.07
N GLY A 23 -0.48 0.74 -4.34
CA GLY A 23 -0.07 2.00 -4.97
C GLY A 23 -1.24 2.87 -5.45
N GLY A 24 -2.49 2.43 -5.31
CA GLY A 24 -3.67 3.19 -5.74
C GLY A 24 -3.91 3.21 -7.25
N VAL A 25 -3.18 2.41 -8.03
CA VAL A 25 -3.37 2.30 -9.48
C VAL A 25 -4.71 1.62 -9.79
N LEU A 26 -5.02 0.56 -9.05
CA LEU A 26 -6.27 -0.21 -9.15
C LEU A 26 -7.03 -0.15 -7.83
N THR A 27 -8.35 -0.40 -7.91
CA THR A 27 -9.20 -0.59 -6.73
C THR A 27 -9.28 -2.08 -6.35
N ALA A 28 -9.45 -2.33 -5.05
CA ALA A 28 -9.73 -3.67 -4.53
C ALA A 28 -11.24 -3.95 -4.59
N ASP A 29 -11.83 -3.93 -5.78
CA ASP A 29 -13.24 -4.22 -5.98
C ASP A 29 -13.54 -5.74 -5.92
N ASP A 30 -14.81 -6.13 -6.02
CA ASP A 30 -15.22 -7.55 -5.98
C ASP A 30 -14.66 -8.36 -7.15
N ARG A 31 -14.42 -7.71 -8.30
CA ARG A 31 -13.81 -8.35 -9.45
C ARG A 31 -12.35 -8.67 -9.19
N ALA A 32 -11.59 -7.70 -8.69
CA ALA A 32 -10.19 -7.86 -8.33
C ALA A 32 -10.01 -8.99 -7.32
N VAL A 33 -10.81 -9.01 -6.25
CA VAL A 33 -10.75 -10.06 -5.23
C VAL A 33 -11.01 -11.43 -5.83
N ARG A 34 -12.07 -11.60 -6.64
CA ARG A 34 -12.37 -12.89 -7.29
C ARG A 34 -11.25 -13.35 -8.23
N GLU A 35 -10.70 -12.46 -9.05
CA GLU A 35 -9.62 -12.81 -9.97
C GLU A 35 -8.35 -13.23 -9.24
N ILE A 36 -8.02 -12.58 -8.10
CA ILE A 36 -6.88 -12.97 -7.26
C ILE A 36 -7.15 -14.31 -6.54
N GLU A 37 -8.36 -14.55 -6.07
CA GLU A 37 -8.75 -15.84 -5.48
C GLU A 37 -8.65 -16.99 -6.49
N ASP A 38 -9.11 -16.78 -7.72
CA ASP A 38 -8.93 -17.74 -8.81
C ASP A 38 -7.45 -18.01 -9.10
N ALA A 39 -6.62 -16.95 -9.10
CA ALA A 39 -5.18 -17.06 -9.30
C ALA A 39 -4.51 -17.85 -8.17
N LEU A 40 -4.91 -17.61 -6.92
CA LEU A 40 -4.41 -18.37 -5.76
C LEU A 40 -4.74 -19.87 -5.89
N GLN A 41 -5.98 -20.22 -6.25
CA GLN A 41 -6.37 -21.62 -6.47
C GLN A 41 -5.56 -22.27 -7.60
N MET A 42 -5.22 -21.54 -8.66
CA MET A 42 -4.40 -22.05 -9.74
C MET A 42 -2.94 -22.24 -9.31
N ALA A 43 -2.39 -21.31 -8.53
CA ALA A 43 -1.07 -21.44 -7.95
C ALA A 43 -0.97 -22.68 -7.03
N GLU A 44 -1.97 -22.89 -6.16
CA GLU A 44 -2.04 -24.06 -5.27
C GLU A 44 -2.11 -25.37 -6.04
N ARG A 45 -2.89 -25.43 -7.13
CA ARG A 45 -2.95 -26.62 -8.01
C ARG A 45 -1.65 -26.89 -8.76
N SER A 46 -0.87 -25.85 -9.05
CA SER A 46 0.42 -26.02 -9.74
C SER A 46 1.53 -26.58 -8.84
N GLY A 47 1.37 -26.48 -7.51
CA GLY A 47 2.40 -26.84 -6.53
C GLY A 47 3.59 -25.87 -6.50
N ASP A 48 3.48 -24.68 -7.14
CA ASP A 48 4.54 -23.66 -7.13
C ASP A 48 4.39 -22.78 -5.88
N ASP A 49 5.20 -23.08 -4.87
CA ASP A 49 5.19 -22.36 -3.58
C ASP A 49 5.42 -20.85 -3.72
N VAL A 50 6.22 -20.41 -4.69
CA VAL A 50 6.50 -18.97 -4.90
C VAL A 50 5.25 -18.28 -5.42
N ALA A 51 4.56 -18.89 -6.40
CA ALA A 51 3.31 -18.36 -6.92
C ALA A 51 2.20 -18.34 -5.86
N VAL A 52 2.13 -19.36 -5.01
CA VAL A 52 1.17 -19.41 -3.88
C VAL A 52 1.41 -18.25 -2.90
N VAL A 53 2.66 -18.04 -2.48
CA VAL A 53 2.99 -16.96 -1.53
C VAL A 53 2.71 -15.59 -2.16
N ALA A 54 3.08 -15.39 -3.42
CA ALA A 54 2.81 -14.14 -4.13
C ALA A 54 1.30 -13.87 -4.27
N ALA A 55 0.50 -14.88 -4.64
CA ALA A 55 -0.94 -14.74 -4.74
C ALA A 55 -1.61 -14.47 -3.38
N ARG A 56 -1.15 -15.13 -2.30
CA ARG A 56 -1.60 -14.85 -0.92
C ARG A 56 -1.27 -13.43 -0.48
N MET A 57 -0.07 -12.95 -0.78
CA MET A 57 0.33 -11.57 -0.50
C MET A 57 -0.57 -10.58 -1.23
N THR A 58 -0.77 -10.77 -2.54
CA THR A 58 -1.62 -9.89 -3.35
C THR A 58 -3.07 -9.91 -2.86
N LEU A 59 -3.63 -11.08 -2.54
CA LEU A 59 -4.97 -11.19 -1.97
C LEU A 59 -5.06 -10.50 -0.60
N GLY A 60 -4.09 -10.72 0.27
CA GLY A 60 -4.01 -10.08 1.58
C GLY A 60 -3.97 -8.56 1.46
N LEU A 61 -3.11 -8.02 0.58
CA LEU A 61 -3.03 -6.58 0.31
C LEU A 61 -4.33 -6.03 -0.28
N ALA A 62 -4.99 -6.74 -1.19
CA ALA A 62 -6.29 -6.32 -1.71
C ALA A 62 -7.36 -6.28 -0.60
N LEU A 63 -7.45 -7.32 0.21
CA LEU A 63 -8.47 -7.43 1.25
C LEU A 63 -8.32 -6.39 2.36
N VAL A 64 -7.10 -5.98 2.74
CA VAL A 64 -6.91 -4.90 3.73
C VAL A 64 -7.28 -3.50 3.19
N HIS A 65 -7.55 -3.38 1.88
CA HIS A 65 -8.10 -2.17 1.27
C HIS A 65 -9.63 -2.19 1.14
N ARG A 66 -10.29 -3.29 1.56
CA ARG A 66 -11.76 -3.40 1.51
C ARG A 66 -12.43 -2.64 2.66
N GLN A 67 -13.74 -2.37 2.48
CA GLN A 67 -14.52 -1.60 3.43
C GLN A 67 -14.91 -2.41 4.67
N THR A 68 -15.19 -3.70 4.53
CA THR A 68 -15.71 -4.51 5.64
C THR A 68 -14.61 -5.00 6.59
N ALA A 69 -14.90 -5.00 7.88
CA ALA A 69 -13.96 -5.49 8.88
C ALA A 69 -13.63 -6.99 8.71
N ALA A 70 -14.58 -7.78 8.22
CA ALA A 70 -14.39 -9.21 8.00
C ALA A 70 -13.38 -9.48 6.86
N GLU A 71 -13.50 -8.74 5.73
CA GLU A 71 -12.54 -8.85 4.63
C GLU A 71 -11.15 -8.41 5.06
N ARG A 72 -11.04 -7.28 5.77
CA ARG A 72 -9.76 -6.81 6.29
C ARG A 72 -9.11 -7.79 7.27
N TYR A 73 -9.90 -8.41 8.15
CA TYR A 73 -9.41 -9.43 9.06
C TYR A 73 -8.85 -10.65 8.31
N ARG A 74 -9.56 -11.15 7.28
CA ARG A 74 -9.07 -12.21 6.40
C ARG A 74 -7.77 -11.79 5.70
N GLY A 75 -7.70 -10.55 5.19
CA GLY A 75 -6.49 -10.00 4.59
C GLY A 75 -5.31 -9.98 5.56
N GLN A 76 -5.54 -9.54 6.80
CA GLN A 76 -4.53 -9.55 7.86
C GLN A 76 -4.01 -10.96 8.15
N GLN A 77 -4.88 -11.98 8.20
CA GLN A 77 -4.45 -13.36 8.41
C GLN A 77 -3.54 -13.85 7.27
N LEU A 78 -3.92 -13.61 6.01
CA LEU A 78 -3.08 -13.96 4.86
C LEU A 78 -1.71 -13.27 4.90
N LEU A 79 -1.67 -11.98 5.24
CA LEU A 79 -0.42 -11.23 5.36
C LEU A 79 0.46 -11.75 6.51
N ALA A 80 -0.14 -12.17 7.63
CA ALA A 80 0.59 -12.78 8.74
C ALA A 80 1.25 -14.12 8.31
N GLU A 81 0.50 -14.99 7.61
CA GLU A 81 1.05 -16.23 7.05
C GLU A 81 2.21 -15.97 6.09
N VAL A 82 2.07 -14.96 5.20
CA VAL A 82 3.12 -14.55 4.25
C VAL A 82 4.36 -14.05 5.00
N SER A 83 4.16 -13.18 6.01
CA SER A 83 5.27 -12.68 6.85
C SER A 83 6.03 -13.82 7.51
N ASP A 84 5.33 -14.82 8.04
CA ASP A 84 5.95 -16.00 8.65
C ASP A 84 6.72 -16.86 7.64
N VAL A 85 6.20 -17.00 6.42
CA VAL A 85 6.92 -17.72 5.34
C VAL A 85 8.20 -16.97 4.98
N PHE A 86 8.16 -15.67 4.77
CA PHE A 86 9.34 -14.87 4.44
C PHE A 86 10.42 -14.95 5.52
N ARG A 87 10.04 -14.84 6.80
CA ARG A 87 10.98 -14.96 7.92
C ARG A 87 11.63 -16.33 8.02
N ARG A 88 10.85 -17.42 7.81
CA ARG A 88 11.39 -18.79 7.90
C ARG A 88 12.30 -19.14 6.74
N ARG A 89 12.00 -18.66 5.53
CA ARG A 89 12.77 -18.99 4.33
C ARG A 89 14.01 -18.11 4.14
N GLY A 90 14.07 -16.95 4.76
CA GLY A 90 15.16 -15.98 4.63
C GLY A 90 15.34 -15.43 3.20
N ASN A 91 14.34 -15.62 2.33
CA ASN A 91 14.30 -15.11 0.97
C ASN A 91 13.09 -14.17 0.79
N ASN A 92 13.07 -13.37 -0.29
CA ASN A 92 12.06 -12.36 -0.57
C ASN A 92 11.90 -11.34 0.57
N LEU A 93 13.02 -10.96 1.17
CA LEU A 93 13.02 -10.00 2.28
C LEU A 93 12.62 -8.59 1.83
N ALA A 94 12.70 -8.28 0.54
CA ALA A 94 12.32 -6.98 0.00
C ALA A 94 10.82 -6.67 0.16
N GLU A 95 9.96 -7.68 0.16
CA GLU A 95 8.51 -7.52 0.34
C GLU A 95 8.07 -7.58 1.80
N LEU A 96 8.91 -8.09 2.71
CA LEU A 96 8.56 -8.23 4.12
C LEU A 96 8.21 -6.88 4.79
N PRO A 97 8.95 -5.76 4.55
CA PRO A 97 8.61 -4.50 5.16
C PRO A 97 7.23 -3.99 4.75
N ILE A 98 6.84 -4.08 3.48
CA ILE A 98 5.50 -3.62 3.05
C ILE A 98 4.38 -4.47 3.67
N VAL A 99 4.56 -5.78 3.80
CA VAL A 99 3.63 -6.67 4.51
C VAL A 99 3.49 -6.23 5.97
N ASN A 100 4.62 -5.94 6.65
CA ASN A 100 4.62 -5.51 8.05
C ASN A 100 3.93 -4.14 8.24
N VAL A 101 4.09 -3.20 7.30
CA VAL A 101 3.38 -1.91 7.34
C VAL A 101 1.87 -2.11 7.30
N TYR A 102 1.36 -2.98 6.41
CA TYR A 102 -0.08 -3.21 6.32
C TYR A 102 -0.63 -4.00 7.52
N LEU A 103 0.15 -4.92 8.10
CA LEU A 103 -0.20 -5.56 9.37
C LEU A 103 -0.28 -4.54 10.51
N ALA A 104 0.68 -3.62 10.59
CA ALA A 104 0.67 -2.54 11.57
C ALA A 104 -0.51 -1.57 11.35
N ARG A 105 -0.87 -1.26 10.07
CA ARG A 105 -2.05 -0.44 9.76
C ARG A 105 -3.34 -1.07 10.30
N GLU A 106 -3.51 -2.38 10.13
CA GLU A 106 -4.70 -3.07 10.67
C GLU A 106 -4.71 -3.10 12.20
N ARG A 107 -3.52 -3.12 12.85
CA ARG A 107 -3.40 -2.94 14.30
C ARG A 107 -3.82 -1.51 14.71
N ALA A 108 -3.30 -0.48 14.04
CA ALA A 108 -3.63 0.92 14.32
C ALA A 108 -5.14 1.23 14.20
N ARG A 109 -5.83 0.57 13.25
CA ARG A 109 -7.29 0.69 13.07
C ARG A 109 -8.11 0.13 14.25
N ARG A 110 -7.50 -0.68 15.11
CA ARG A 110 -8.10 -1.23 16.34
C ARG A 110 -7.74 -0.42 17.58
N GLU A 111 -7.37 0.85 17.39
CA GLU A 111 -7.00 1.79 18.46
C GLU A 111 -5.61 1.55 19.10
N ASP A 112 -4.80 0.66 18.55
CA ASP A 112 -3.46 0.35 19.04
C ASP A 112 -2.38 1.09 18.19
N ARG A 113 -2.54 2.44 18.07
CA ARG A 113 -1.66 3.28 17.24
C ARG A 113 -0.27 3.41 17.84
N ASP A 114 -0.16 3.45 19.16
CA ASP A 114 1.11 3.65 19.86
C ASP A 114 2.06 2.45 19.68
N GLU A 115 1.53 1.24 19.58
CA GLU A 115 2.34 0.06 19.23
C GLU A 115 2.53 -0.11 17.73
N ALA A 116 1.59 0.33 16.90
CA ALA A 116 1.64 0.17 15.45
C ALA A 116 2.65 1.09 14.77
N ILE A 117 2.71 2.36 15.17
CA ILE A 117 3.57 3.37 14.55
C ILE A 117 5.06 3.01 14.63
N PRO A 118 5.63 2.55 15.77
CA PRO A 118 7.02 2.07 15.80
C PRO A 118 7.31 0.94 14.81
N LEU A 119 6.36 0.04 14.57
CA LEU A 119 6.51 -1.03 13.58
C LEU A 119 6.50 -0.49 12.14
N MET A 120 5.67 0.51 11.86
CA MET A 120 5.65 1.18 10.55
C MET A 120 6.96 1.94 10.30
N ARG A 121 7.48 2.67 11.31
CA ARG A 121 8.77 3.36 11.21
C ARG A 121 9.90 2.39 10.87
N ALA A 122 10.02 1.31 11.64
CA ALA A 122 11.04 0.30 11.39
C ALA A 122 10.97 -0.26 9.97
N ALA A 123 9.77 -0.57 9.48
CA ALA A 123 9.59 -1.08 8.13
C ALA A 123 9.94 -0.05 7.04
N VAL A 124 9.57 1.23 7.22
CA VAL A 124 9.94 2.30 6.30
C VAL A 124 11.46 2.52 6.30
N ASP A 125 12.10 2.51 7.47
CA ASP A 125 13.56 2.67 7.59
C ASP A 125 14.31 1.48 6.96
N ASP A 126 13.79 0.26 7.04
CA ASP A 126 14.31 -0.91 6.33
C ASP A 126 14.26 -0.70 4.81
N LEU A 127 13.11 -0.25 4.26
CA LEU A 127 12.95 0.03 2.84
C LEU A 127 13.91 1.13 2.34
N VAL A 128 14.13 2.16 3.15
CA VAL A 128 15.12 3.21 2.83
C VAL A 128 16.54 2.64 2.80
N ARG A 129 16.91 1.86 3.80
CA ARG A 129 18.25 1.25 3.93
C ARG A 129 18.55 0.29 2.79
N GLU A 130 17.54 -0.42 2.32
CA GLU A 130 17.65 -1.40 1.23
C GLU A 130 17.50 -0.78 -0.17
N GLY A 131 17.37 0.54 -0.27
CA GLY A 131 17.20 1.23 -1.56
C GLY A 131 15.83 0.97 -2.21
N GLN A 132 14.83 0.51 -1.46
CA GLN A 132 13.48 0.17 -1.94
C GLN A 132 12.46 1.32 -1.76
N LEU A 133 12.92 2.54 -1.45
CA LEU A 133 12.04 3.67 -1.14
C LEU A 133 11.05 3.96 -2.28
N LEU A 134 11.50 3.93 -3.53
CA LEU A 134 10.64 4.25 -4.69
C LEU A 134 9.77 3.07 -5.16
N ALA A 135 10.06 1.85 -4.73
CA ALA A 135 9.25 0.68 -5.03
C ALA A 135 8.14 0.50 -3.97
N TYR A 136 8.49 -0.14 -2.87
CA TYR A 136 7.55 -0.42 -1.77
C TYR A 136 7.49 0.70 -0.73
N GLY A 137 8.51 1.55 -0.66
CA GLY A 137 8.60 2.61 0.33
C GLY A 137 7.61 3.76 0.11
N VAL A 138 7.19 4.03 -1.14
CA VAL A 138 6.16 5.04 -1.40
C VAL A 138 4.87 4.70 -0.66
N PRO A 139 4.18 3.57 -0.90
CA PRO A 139 2.95 3.24 -0.17
C PRO A 139 3.19 3.02 1.33
N ALA A 140 4.35 2.50 1.74
CA ALA A 140 4.68 2.33 3.16
C ALA A 140 4.79 3.66 3.90
N THR A 141 5.51 4.64 3.33
CA THR A 141 5.61 6.00 3.88
C THR A 141 4.25 6.66 3.98
N CYS A 142 3.39 6.45 2.97
CA CYS A 142 2.04 7.03 2.97
C CYS A 142 1.19 6.48 4.10
N VAL A 143 1.23 5.17 4.34
CA VAL A 143 0.51 4.55 5.47
C VAL A 143 1.02 5.10 6.81
N LEU A 144 2.33 5.26 6.97
CA LEU A 144 2.91 5.86 8.19
C LEU A 144 2.43 7.29 8.39
N VAL A 145 2.55 8.14 7.36
CA VAL A 145 2.13 9.56 7.42
C VAL A 145 0.65 9.69 7.73
N GLU A 146 -0.21 8.95 7.04
CA GLU A 146 -1.66 8.96 7.30
C GLU A 146 -1.96 8.54 8.75
N THR A 147 -1.26 7.51 9.27
CA THR A 147 -1.48 7.03 10.64
C THR A 147 -1.01 8.04 11.69
N LEU A 148 0.11 8.74 11.45
CA LEU A 148 0.60 9.82 12.31
C LEU A 148 -0.42 10.98 12.36
N LEU A 149 -0.85 11.47 11.19
CA LEU A 149 -1.81 12.57 11.11
C LEU A 149 -3.19 12.20 11.72
N ASP A 150 -3.61 10.94 11.62
CA ASP A 150 -4.83 10.43 12.26
C ASP A 150 -4.70 10.29 13.77
N ARG A 151 -3.49 10.01 14.30
CA ARG A 151 -3.25 9.96 15.74
C ARG A 151 -3.23 11.36 16.35
N GLY A 152 -2.52 12.28 15.70
CA GLY A 152 -2.46 13.69 16.08
C GLY A 152 -1.82 13.93 17.45
N ALA A 153 -0.90 13.08 17.89
CA ALA A 153 -0.14 13.28 19.11
C ALA A 153 0.97 14.33 18.94
N ASP A 154 1.51 14.82 20.06
CA ASP A 154 2.63 15.75 20.06
C ASP A 154 3.83 15.14 19.30
N GLY A 155 4.32 15.87 18.28
CA GLY A 155 5.43 15.42 17.43
C GLY A 155 5.02 14.67 16.16
N ASP A 156 3.76 14.24 16.00
CA ASP A 156 3.31 13.50 14.81
C ASP A 156 3.36 14.34 13.53
N VAL A 157 2.93 15.59 13.61
CA VAL A 157 2.93 16.51 12.45
C VAL A 157 4.37 16.76 11.96
N PRO A 158 5.34 17.16 12.82
CA PRO A 158 6.75 17.28 12.40
C PRO A 158 7.34 15.99 11.82
N GLU A 159 6.99 14.83 12.37
CA GLU A 159 7.45 13.54 11.84
C GLU A 159 6.85 13.24 10.46
N ALA A 160 5.56 13.50 10.26
CA ALA A 160 4.89 13.36 8.97
C ALA A 160 5.52 14.29 7.92
N GLU A 161 5.83 15.55 8.28
CA GLU A 161 6.56 16.49 7.43
C GLU A 161 7.92 15.93 7.01
N ALA A 162 8.73 15.47 7.97
CA ALA A 162 10.04 14.90 7.68
C ALA A 162 9.97 13.67 6.76
N ALA A 163 8.95 12.82 6.93
CA ALA A 163 8.73 11.66 6.07
C ALA A 163 8.34 12.07 4.64
N ILE A 164 7.49 13.08 4.48
CA ILE A 164 7.10 13.64 3.18
C ILE A 164 8.30 14.25 2.47
N GLU A 165 9.10 15.05 3.16
CA GLU A 165 10.30 15.68 2.59
C GLU A 165 11.36 14.64 2.20
N ARG A 166 11.55 13.59 3.00
CA ARG A 166 12.43 12.47 2.65
C ARG A 166 11.98 11.77 1.36
N LEU A 167 10.66 11.55 1.21
CA LEU A 167 10.10 10.97 0.00
C LEU A 167 10.26 11.92 -1.22
N ALA A 168 10.06 13.21 -1.03
CA ALA A 168 10.22 14.21 -2.08
C ALA A 168 11.68 14.35 -2.55
N ALA A 169 12.64 14.26 -1.61
CA ALA A 169 14.08 14.36 -1.89
C ALA A 169 14.68 13.06 -2.47
N ALA A 170 13.93 11.95 -2.50
CA ALA A 170 14.44 10.69 -3.02
C ALA A 170 14.85 10.83 -4.49
N PRO A 171 16.09 10.43 -4.88
CA PRO A 171 16.53 10.47 -6.24
C PRO A 171 15.60 9.64 -7.14
N ALA A 172 15.04 10.28 -8.15
CA ALA A 172 14.16 9.64 -9.12
C ALA A 172 14.31 10.33 -10.46
N ASP A 173 14.07 9.58 -11.52
CA ASP A 173 13.96 10.18 -12.86
C ASP A 173 12.78 11.16 -12.89
N GLU A 174 12.88 12.18 -13.76
CA GLU A 174 11.77 13.11 -13.97
C GLU A 174 10.52 12.35 -14.41
N GLY A 175 9.38 12.66 -13.77
CA GLY A 175 8.09 12.06 -14.11
C GLY A 175 7.81 10.72 -13.43
N LEU A 176 8.39 10.43 -12.27
CA LEU A 176 7.96 9.28 -11.45
C LEU A 176 6.56 9.56 -10.86
N VAL A 177 5.56 9.37 -11.71
CA VAL A 177 4.15 9.71 -11.44
C VAL A 177 3.61 9.09 -10.14
N MET A 178 4.10 7.89 -9.78
CA MET A 178 3.70 7.23 -8.54
C MET A 178 4.11 8.03 -7.30
N ARG A 179 5.35 8.53 -7.24
CA ARG A 179 5.79 9.40 -6.14
C ARG A 179 5.03 10.72 -6.15
N ASP A 180 4.88 11.33 -7.31
CA ASP A 180 4.33 12.67 -7.45
C ASP A 180 2.84 12.73 -7.06
N ILE A 181 2.05 11.74 -7.46
CA ILE A 181 0.63 11.68 -7.07
C ILE A 181 0.46 11.47 -5.56
N TRP A 182 1.29 10.63 -4.95
CA TRP A 182 1.27 10.43 -3.50
C TRP A 182 1.71 11.68 -2.74
N LEU A 183 2.75 12.39 -3.21
CA LEU A 183 3.17 13.65 -2.59
C LEU A 183 2.06 14.70 -2.60
N LEU A 184 1.28 14.82 -3.69
CA LEU A 184 0.12 15.70 -3.73
C LEU A 184 -0.91 15.34 -2.64
N ARG A 185 -1.24 14.05 -2.51
CA ARG A 185 -2.15 13.56 -1.48
C ARG A 185 -1.65 13.86 -0.06
N LEU A 186 -0.40 13.51 0.22
CA LEU A 186 0.19 13.69 1.54
C LEU A 186 0.31 15.16 1.93
N ARG A 187 0.68 16.04 0.99
CA ARG A 187 0.73 17.48 1.22
C ARG A 187 -0.65 18.07 1.48
N ALA A 188 -1.69 17.57 0.82
CA ALA A 188 -3.06 17.96 1.15
C ALA A 188 -3.42 17.56 2.59
N LEU A 189 -3.16 16.32 2.99
CA LEU A 189 -3.46 15.86 4.35
C LEU A 189 -2.68 16.64 5.41
N LEU A 190 -1.41 16.94 5.14
CA LEU A 190 -0.57 17.75 6.03
C LEU A 190 -1.11 19.19 6.15
N ALA A 191 -1.47 19.84 5.04
CA ALA A 191 -2.06 21.16 5.06
C ALA A 191 -3.35 21.21 5.90
N ARG A 192 -4.20 20.17 5.79
CA ARG A 192 -5.38 20.02 6.64
C ARG A 192 -5.01 19.88 8.13
N ALA A 193 -3.98 19.13 8.46
CA ALA A 193 -3.51 18.99 9.84
C ALA A 193 -2.97 20.31 10.43
N HIS A 194 -2.41 21.17 9.60
CA HIS A 194 -2.01 22.54 9.97
C HIS A 194 -3.17 23.56 10.01
N GLY A 195 -4.37 23.19 9.55
CA GLY A 195 -5.49 24.11 9.43
C GLY A 195 -5.34 25.13 8.27
N ASP A 196 -4.47 24.83 7.28
CA ASP A 196 -4.30 25.68 6.09
C ASP A 196 -5.27 25.23 4.98
N ASP A 197 -6.48 25.78 5.04
CA ASP A 197 -7.55 25.46 4.08
C ASP A 197 -7.18 25.82 2.63
N ALA A 198 -6.38 26.87 2.43
CA ALA A 198 -5.98 27.31 1.09
C ALA A 198 -4.98 26.31 0.47
N ALA A 199 -3.96 25.91 1.21
CA ALA A 199 -3.01 24.89 0.77
C ALA A 199 -3.69 23.53 0.61
N TYR A 200 -4.60 23.16 1.53
CA TYR A 200 -5.39 21.94 1.41
C TYR A 200 -6.17 21.90 0.09
N ALA A 201 -6.94 22.93 -0.22
CA ALA A 201 -7.71 23.01 -1.45
C ALA A 201 -6.81 22.92 -2.69
N HIS A 202 -5.68 23.65 -2.68
CA HIS A 202 -4.72 23.65 -3.77
C HIS A 202 -4.15 22.25 -4.06
N PHE A 203 -3.65 21.56 -3.03
CA PHE A 203 -3.06 20.22 -3.22
C PHE A 203 -4.10 19.15 -3.53
N ARG A 204 -5.27 19.20 -2.89
CA ARG A 204 -6.41 18.31 -3.16
C ARG A 204 -6.86 18.38 -4.62
N ASP A 205 -7.03 19.59 -5.16
CA ASP A 205 -7.53 19.77 -6.53
C ASP A 205 -6.49 19.28 -7.55
N ARG A 206 -5.21 19.59 -7.36
CA ARG A 206 -4.12 19.05 -8.17
C ARG A 206 -4.02 17.52 -8.09
N TYR A 207 -4.20 16.96 -6.89
CA TYR A 207 -4.24 15.51 -6.68
C TYR A 207 -5.38 14.87 -7.48
N ARG A 208 -6.58 15.45 -7.40
CA ARG A 208 -7.76 14.97 -8.14
C ARG A 208 -7.54 15.03 -9.65
N ASP A 209 -7.01 16.12 -10.16
CA ASP A 209 -6.75 16.29 -11.59
C ASP A 209 -5.71 15.28 -12.07
N MET A 210 -4.63 15.08 -11.33
CA MET A 210 -3.60 14.09 -11.65
C MET A 210 -4.15 12.66 -11.61
N ALA A 211 -4.93 12.30 -10.60
CA ALA A 211 -5.55 10.98 -10.49
C ALA A 211 -6.42 10.65 -11.71
N ARG A 212 -7.26 11.62 -12.14
CA ARG A 212 -8.11 11.48 -13.32
C ARG A 212 -7.29 11.40 -14.62
N SER A 213 -6.27 12.24 -14.76
CA SER A 213 -5.40 12.24 -15.94
C SER A 213 -4.66 10.92 -16.14
N LEU A 214 -4.26 10.29 -15.04
CA LEU A 214 -3.56 8.99 -15.05
C LEU A 214 -4.53 7.79 -15.13
N GLY A 215 -5.81 7.98 -14.85
CA GLY A 215 -6.78 6.90 -14.77
C GLY A 215 -6.52 5.94 -13.59
N PHE A 216 -5.88 6.41 -12.52
CA PHE A 216 -5.57 5.60 -11.34
C PHE A 216 -6.81 5.45 -10.46
N GLU A 217 -7.48 4.31 -10.56
CA GLU A 217 -8.80 4.05 -9.97
C GLU A 217 -8.82 4.27 -8.45
N GLY A 218 -7.83 3.77 -7.72
CA GLY A 218 -7.74 3.94 -6.27
C GLY A 218 -7.53 5.40 -5.89
N HIS A 219 -6.63 6.10 -6.57
CA HIS A 219 -6.41 7.53 -6.34
C HIS A 219 -7.63 8.37 -6.69
N ILE A 220 -8.38 8.03 -7.75
CA ILE A 220 -9.65 8.70 -8.08
C ILE A 220 -10.61 8.56 -6.90
N ALA A 221 -10.87 7.34 -6.44
CA ALA A 221 -11.76 7.07 -5.32
C ALA A 221 -11.32 7.79 -4.02
N TRP A 222 -10.02 7.78 -3.71
CA TRP A 222 -9.50 8.48 -2.53
C TRP A 222 -9.59 9.99 -2.66
N SER A 223 -9.40 10.56 -3.87
CA SER A 223 -9.52 12.01 -4.08
C SER A 223 -10.96 12.50 -3.96
N GLU A 224 -11.94 11.68 -4.33
CA GLU A 224 -13.36 11.99 -4.19
C GLU A 224 -13.82 11.92 -2.73
N ALA A 225 -13.18 11.12 -1.89
CA ALA A 225 -13.43 11.06 -0.46
C ALA A 225 -12.81 12.23 0.33
N MET A 226 -11.96 13.05 -0.28
CA MET A 226 -11.35 14.24 0.34
C MET A 226 -12.30 15.44 0.19
N THR A 227 -13.10 15.65 1.22
CA THR A 227 -14.05 16.79 1.33
C THR A 227 -13.42 17.96 2.02
#